data_f624f273e173d8323969b85af6ff31ea
#
_entry.id   f624f273e173d8323969b85af6ff31ea
#
_cell.length_a   1.000
_cell.length_b   1.000
_cell.length_c   1.000
_cell.angle_alpha   90.00
_cell.angle_beta   90.00
_cell.angle_gamma   90.00
#
_symmetry.space_group_name_H-M   'P 1'
#
loop_
_entity.id
_entity.type
_entity.pdbx_description
1 polymer ?
#
loop_
_entity_poly.entity_id
_entity_poly.type
_entity_poly.pdbx_seq_one_letter_code
_entity_poly.pdbx_strand_id
1 'polypeptide(L)'
;MKTKSIITLATLVSIISGCGIVSRDNFQEEFSSPIEQIIYYASLAGNSHNTQPWYVEIVNDSLLYLKADFSRKLHIVDPDARGLFISLGAFMENLELAAGSLGYKADIEITAQHKNDSNVAAIHLSKSPKSGYDLSQIKNRRTLRTPFHNTEISKEHINKLISNNNSEVIYFSSSSVEGRYIAEQTLAAYTQQAQDDQAKQELANWMRFSNSDVEKYRDGLTTSGMGITGFSGLFVRNFYKPEDSMKDSFIKTGIDKTKEQTE
;
A
#
# COMPACT_ATOMS: atom_id res chain seq x y z
N MET A 1 -50.88 25.34 9.87
CA MET A 1 -49.93 24.35 10.41
C MET A 1 -49.56 23.35 9.32
N LYS A 2 -48.46 23.51 8.62
CA LYS A 2 -47.78 22.49 7.75
C LYS A 2 -46.70 23.15 6.94
N THR A 3 -45.60 23.62 7.61
CA THR A 3 -44.44 24.20 6.88
C THR A 3 -43.13 23.97 7.62
N LYS A 4 -43.00 22.89 8.44
CA LYS A 4 -41.76 22.60 9.18
C LYS A 4 -41.03 21.29 8.80
N SER A 5 -41.55 20.51 7.82
CA SER A 5 -40.92 19.20 7.48
C SER A 5 -40.06 19.19 6.24
N ILE A 6 -39.97 20.27 5.46
CA ILE A 6 -39.22 20.25 4.18
C ILE A 6 -37.81 20.78 4.33
N ILE A 7 -37.53 21.61 5.35
CA ILE A 7 -36.20 22.19 5.54
C ILE A 7 -35.17 21.16 6.10
N THR A 8 -35.63 20.17 6.86
CA THR A 8 -34.77 19.17 7.48
C THR A 8 -34.21 18.14 6.47
N LEU A 9 -34.95 17.86 5.39
CA LEU A 9 -34.55 16.88 4.39
C LEU A 9 -33.55 17.49 3.39
N ALA A 10 -33.71 18.75 3.03
CA ALA A 10 -32.80 19.46 2.12
C ALA A 10 -31.41 19.70 2.76
N THR A 11 -31.36 19.95 4.06
CA THR A 11 -30.09 20.15 4.79
C THR A 11 -29.30 18.83 4.96
N LEU A 12 -30.00 17.71 5.10
CA LEU A 12 -29.37 16.38 5.18
C LEU A 12 -28.76 15.94 3.84
N VAL A 13 -29.45 16.25 2.72
CA VAL A 13 -28.95 15.95 1.37
C VAL A 13 -27.72 16.79 1.01
N SER A 14 -27.66 18.05 1.48
CA SER A 14 -26.50 18.94 1.24
C SER A 14 -25.24 18.50 2.01
N ILE A 15 -25.39 17.86 3.16
CA ILE A 15 -24.25 17.32 3.94
C ILE A 15 -23.68 16.06 3.26
N ILE A 16 -24.52 15.29 2.56
CA ILE A 16 -24.06 14.07 1.87
C ILE A 16 -23.32 14.40 0.55
N SER A 17 -23.64 15.53 -0.08
CA SER A 17 -23.03 15.94 -1.36
C SER A 17 -21.56 16.41 -1.21
N GLY A 18 -21.09 16.71 0.00
CA GLY A 18 -19.71 17.13 0.28
C GLY A 18 -18.76 15.99 0.70
N CYS A 19 -19.27 14.76 0.88
CA CYS A 19 -18.48 13.62 1.37
C CYS A 19 -17.98 12.70 0.24
N GLY A 20 -17.41 13.24 -0.82
CA GLY A 20 -16.70 12.46 -1.82
C GLY A 20 -15.52 11.69 -1.18
N ILE A 21 -15.24 10.47 -1.67
CA ILE A 21 -14.02 9.75 -1.29
C ILE A 21 -12.87 10.44 -2.00
N VAL A 22 -11.87 10.90 -1.24
CA VAL A 22 -10.59 11.33 -1.82
C VAL A 22 -9.91 10.07 -2.35
N SER A 23 -9.74 10.00 -3.66
CA SER A 23 -9.09 8.90 -4.33
C SER A 23 -7.91 9.40 -5.15
N ARG A 24 -7.03 8.48 -5.52
CA ARG A 24 -5.89 8.75 -6.41
C ARG A 24 -6.34 9.35 -7.75
N ASP A 25 -7.51 8.98 -8.24
CA ASP A 25 -8.05 9.42 -9.53
C ASP A 25 -8.52 10.88 -9.54
N ASN A 26 -8.66 11.51 -8.35
CA ASN A 26 -9.03 12.92 -8.22
C ASN A 26 -7.84 13.87 -8.40
N PHE A 27 -6.61 13.35 -8.50
CA PHE A 27 -5.42 14.17 -8.73
C PHE A 27 -5.06 14.17 -10.22
N GLN A 28 -5.03 15.36 -10.83
CA GLN A 28 -4.42 15.55 -12.16
C GLN A 28 -2.90 15.45 -12.03
N GLU A 29 -2.30 14.61 -12.86
CA GLU A 29 -0.87 14.36 -12.86
C GLU A 29 -0.24 15.15 -14.00
N GLU A 30 0.42 16.26 -13.67
CA GLU A 30 1.25 17.02 -14.60
C GLU A 30 2.72 16.75 -14.25
N PHE A 31 3.49 16.25 -15.22
CA PHE A 31 4.92 15.96 -15.06
C PHE A 31 5.73 16.93 -15.90
N SER A 32 6.75 17.54 -15.31
CA SER A 32 7.66 18.44 -16.01
C SER A 32 8.72 17.66 -16.82
N SER A 33 8.94 16.38 -16.49
CA SER A 33 9.90 15.52 -17.18
C SER A 33 9.48 14.05 -17.18
N PRO A 34 10.00 13.22 -18.11
CA PRO A 34 9.81 11.77 -18.08
C PRO A 34 10.37 11.12 -16.79
N ILE A 35 11.40 11.71 -16.18
CA ILE A 35 12.01 11.21 -14.94
C ILE A 35 11.05 11.36 -13.78
N GLU A 36 10.40 12.52 -13.64
CA GLU A 36 9.36 12.70 -12.64
C GLU A 36 8.20 11.71 -12.82
N GLN A 37 7.82 11.46 -14.06
CA GLN A 37 6.79 10.46 -14.36
C GLN A 37 7.23 9.05 -13.97
N ILE A 38 8.48 8.65 -14.23
CA ILE A 38 9.06 7.37 -13.80
C ILE A 38 9.00 7.26 -12.28
N ILE A 39 9.48 8.28 -11.55
CA ILE A 39 9.49 8.30 -10.08
C ILE A 39 8.06 8.25 -9.53
N TYR A 40 7.12 8.95 -10.14
CA TYR A 40 5.71 8.88 -9.75
C TYR A 40 5.18 7.45 -9.81
N TYR A 41 5.34 6.74 -10.92
CA TYR A 41 4.89 5.35 -11.03
C TYR A 41 5.63 4.43 -10.05
N ALA A 42 6.93 4.64 -9.84
CA ALA A 42 7.69 3.93 -8.82
C ALA A 42 7.09 4.12 -7.42
N SER A 43 6.69 5.34 -7.07
CA SER A 43 6.10 5.67 -5.77
C SER A 43 4.73 5.03 -5.51
N LEU A 44 4.09 4.45 -6.52
CA LEU A 44 2.84 3.70 -6.37
C LEU A 44 3.07 2.26 -5.87
N ALA A 45 4.30 1.89 -5.54
CA ALA A 45 4.64 0.58 -5.00
C ALA A 45 3.91 0.28 -3.68
N GLY A 46 3.62 -1.02 -3.45
CA GLY A 46 3.10 -1.48 -2.17
C GLY A 46 4.14 -1.33 -1.08
N ASN A 47 3.72 -0.87 0.10
CA ASN A 47 4.63 -0.71 1.24
C ASN A 47 3.87 -0.81 2.57
N SER A 48 4.60 -1.12 3.65
CA SER A 48 4.03 -1.33 4.97
C SER A 48 3.35 -0.05 5.47
N HIS A 49 2.09 -0.17 5.94
CA HIS A 49 1.23 0.93 6.41
C HIS A 49 1.15 2.15 5.47
N ASN A 50 1.52 1.99 4.21
CA ASN A 50 1.66 3.10 3.25
C ASN A 50 2.57 4.21 3.77
N THR A 51 3.65 3.82 4.46
CA THR A 51 4.61 4.77 5.02
C THR A 51 5.45 5.47 3.95
N GLN A 52 5.57 4.88 2.74
CA GLN A 52 6.37 5.40 1.64
C GLN A 52 7.81 5.73 2.08
N PRO A 53 8.58 4.72 2.53
CA PRO A 53 9.85 4.92 3.22
C PRO A 53 11.01 5.15 2.23
N TRP A 54 10.82 5.95 1.23
CA TRP A 54 11.78 6.25 0.17
C TRP A 54 11.96 7.74 -0.05
N TYR A 55 13.16 8.05 -0.46
CA TYR A 55 13.55 9.34 -0.95
C TYR A 55 14.37 9.17 -2.24
N VAL A 56 14.10 9.97 -3.27
CA VAL A 56 14.84 9.94 -4.53
C VAL A 56 15.59 11.25 -4.69
N GLU A 57 16.90 11.15 -4.82
CA GLU A 57 17.76 12.28 -5.19
C GLU A 57 18.01 12.23 -6.70
N ILE A 58 17.59 13.25 -7.41
CA ILE A 58 17.82 13.42 -8.84
C ILE A 58 19.16 14.18 -9.00
N VAL A 59 20.19 13.49 -9.46
CA VAL A 59 21.51 14.12 -9.71
C VAL A 59 21.50 14.84 -11.06
N ASN A 60 20.96 14.17 -12.07
CA ASN A 60 20.78 14.68 -13.43
C ASN A 60 19.78 13.77 -14.19
N ASP A 61 19.60 14.05 -15.50
CA ASP A 61 18.64 13.33 -16.34
C ASP A 61 18.96 11.83 -16.57
N SER A 62 20.10 11.34 -16.07
CA SER A 62 20.54 9.95 -16.25
C SER A 62 20.95 9.25 -14.96
N LEU A 63 21.00 9.95 -13.83
CA LEU A 63 21.45 9.38 -12.55
C LEU A 63 20.54 9.80 -11.40
N LEU A 64 19.98 8.80 -10.73
CA LEU A 64 19.17 8.94 -9.53
C LEU A 64 19.79 8.12 -8.39
N TYR A 65 19.62 8.56 -7.15
CA TYR A 65 19.89 7.74 -5.97
C TYR A 65 18.59 7.45 -5.22
N LEU A 66 18.31 6.18 -5.02
CA LEU A 66 17.23 5.74 -4.13
C LEU A 66 17.78 5.64 -2.71
N LYS A 67 17.11 6.30 -1.79
CA LYS A 67 17.47 6.33 -0.38
C LYS A 67 16.32 5.84 0.51
N ALA A 68 16.69 5.15 1.60
CA ALA A 68 15.76 4.81 2.67
C ALA A 68 15.48 6.03 3.55
N ASP A 69 14.22 6.34 3.77
CA ASP A 69 13.78 7.32 4.77
C ASP A 69 13.45 6.60 6.08
N PHE A 70 14.43 6.48 6.97
CA PHE A 70 14.27 5.82 8.26
C PHE A 70 13.34 6.59 9.23
N SER A 71 13.01 7.85 8.96
CA SER A 71 12.01 8.57 9.75
C SER A 71 10.60 7.99 9.57
N ARG A 72 10.41 7.25 8.47
CA ARG A 72 9.15 6.57 8.11
C ARG A 72 9.17 5.06 8.41
N LYS A 73 10.21 4.59 9.09
CA LYS A 73 10.33 3.21 9.52
C LYS A 73 9.28 2.89 10.60
N LEU A 74 8.73 1.69 10.54
CA LEU A 74 7.91 1.11 11.59
C LEU A 74 8.85 0.49 12.64
N HIS A 75 9.10 1.20 13.74
CA HIS A 75 10.13 0.80 14.71
C HIS A 75 9.72 -0.41 15.56
N ILE A 76 8.42 -0.60 15.74
CA ILE A 76 7.86 -1.66 16.61
C ILE A 76 7.58 -2.91 15.77
N VAL A 77 6.84 -2.78 14.67
CA VAL A 77 6.41 -3.95 13.89
C VAL A 77 7.44 -4.38 12.83
N ASP A 78 8.42 -3.52 12.54
CA ASP A 78 9.53 -3.81 11.60
C ASP A 78 10.90 -3.38 12.18
N PRO A 79 11.31 -3.92 13.36
CA PRO A 79 12.52 -3.48 14.05
C PRO A 79 13.80 -3.71 13.24
N ASP A 80 13.80 -4.70 12.37
CA ASP A 80 14.93 -5.05 11.50
C ASP A 80 14.91 -4.39 10.13
N ALA A 81 13.92 -3.51 9.88
CA ALA A 81 13.72 -2.83 8.60
C ALA A 81 13.49 -3.77 7.40
N ARG A 82 13.10 -5.02 7.64
CA ARG A 82 12.85 -6.00 6.57
C ARG A 82 11.73 -5.55 5.65
N GLY A 83 10.60 -5.12 6.21
CA GLY A 83 9.45 -4.60 5.47
C GLY A 83 9.77 -3.30 4.73
N LEU A 84 10.61 -2.44 5.33
CA LEU A 84 11.12 -1.23 4.70
C LEU A 84 11.92 -1.57 3.42
N PHE A 85 12.91 -2.48 3.49
CA PHE A 85 13.69 -2.86 2.32
C PHE A 85 12.90 -3.62 1.26
N ILE A 86 11.92 -4.44 1.64
CA ILE A 86 10.96 -5.04 0.70
C ILE A 86 10.18 -3.94 -0.05
N SER A 87 9.78 -2.88 0.65
CA SER A 87 9.07 -1.75 0.03
C SER A 87 9.95 -0.99 -0.97
N LEU A 88 11.24 -0.84 -0.67
CA LEU A 88 12.22 -0.25 -1.60
C LEU A 88 12.45 -1.14 -2.83
N GLY A 89 12.48 -2.46 -2.65
CA GLY A 89 12.51 -3.42 -3.76
C GLY A 89 11.30 -3.28 -4.68
N ALA A 90 10.10 -3.18 -4.11
CA ALA A 90 8.88 -2.94 -4.88
C ALA A 90 8.88 -1.59 -5.60
N PHE A 91 9.49 -0.56 -5.02
CA PHE A 91 9.71 0.73 -5.66
C PHE A 91 10.62 0.59 -6.89
N MET A 92 11.75 -0.12 -6.75
CA MET A 92 12.71 -0.33 -7.84
C MET A 92 12.09 -1.11 -9.01
N GLU A 93 11.31 -2.16 -8.74
CA GLU A 93 10.57 -2.90 -9.76
C GLU A 93 9.61 -1.99 -10.54
N ASN A 94 8.78 -1.22 -9.83
CA ASN A 94 7.88 -0.27 -10.48
C ASN A 94 8.64 0.79 -11.31
N LEU A 95 9.83 1.22 -10.83
CA LEU A 95 10.68 2.18 -11.53
C LEU A 95 11.19 1.59 -12.86
N GLU A 96 11.67 0.34 -12.85
CA GLU A 96 12.15 -0.34 -14.04
C GLU A 96 11.03 -0.53 -15.08
N LEU A 97 9.85 -0.99 -14.64
CA LEU A 97 8.68 -1.15 -15.49
C LEU A 97 8.24 0.18 -16.11
N ALA A 98 8.21 1.24 -15.31
CA ALA A 98 7.82 2.57 -15.77
C ALA A 98 8.87 3.15 -16.72
N ALA A 99 10.16 3.02 -16.42
CA ALA A 99 11.24 3.44 -17.31
C ALA A 99 11.12 2.75 -18.68
N GLY A 100 10.98 1.43 -18.69
CA GLY A 100 10.81 0.66 -19.93
C GLY A 100 9.61 1.11 -20.75
N SER A 101 8.47 1.36 -20.13
CA SER A 101 7.26 1.85 -20.78
C SER A 101 7.45 3.26 -21.39
N LEU A 102 8.25 4.10 -20.74
CA LEU A 102 8.52 5.48 -21.17
C LEU A 102 9.72 5.62 -22.12
N GLY A 103 10.35 4.50 -22.50
CA GLY A 103 11.47 4.48 -23.46
C GLY A 103 12.82 4.74 -22.82
N TYR A 104 13.00 4.24 -21.60
CA TYR A 104 14.27 4.23 -20.89
C TYR A 104 14.59 2.82 -20.39
N LYS A 105 15.88 2.51 -20.29
CA LYS A 105 16.42 1.38 -19.52
C LYS A 105 16.90 1.93 -18.18
N ALA A 106 16.52 1.26 -17.09
CA ALA A 106 17.06 1.52 -15.78
C ALA A 106 18.10 0.42 -15.45
N ASP A 107 19.35 0.81 -15.24
CA ASP A 107 20.38 -0.07 -14.70
C ASP A 107 20.52 0.26 -13.19
N ILE A 108 20.10 -0.69 -12.34
CA ILE A 108 19.99 -0.50 -10.89
C ILE A 108 21.17 -1.21 -10.21
N GLU A 109 22.02 -0.44 -9.54
CA GLU A 109 23.11 -0.94 -8.72
C GLU A 109 22.75 -0.80 -7.24
N ILE A 110 22.64 -1.93 -6.52
CA ILE A 110 22.39 -1.93 -5.07
C ILE A 110 23.67 -1.52 -4.36
N THR A 111 23.61 -0.41 -3.62
CA THR A 111 24.76 0.14 -2.88
C THR A 111 24.71 -0.15 -1.38
N ALA A 112 23.51 -0.46 -0.83
CA ALA A 112 23.36 -0.80 0.57
C ALA A 112 24.07 -2.12 0.92
N GLN A 113 24.86 -2.13 1.98
CA GLN A 113 25.55 -3.29 2.52
C GLN A 113 24.93 -3.74 3.85
N HIS A 114 24.23 -2.85 4.54
CA HIS A 114 23.64 -3.09 5.85
C HIS A 114 22.23 -2.50 5.97
N LYS A 115 21.44 -3.04 6.92
CA LYS A 115 20.06 -2.63 7.19
C LYS A 115 19.89 -1.17 7.68
N ASN A 116 20.98 -0.48 7.97
CA ASN A 116 20.99 0.92 8.41
C ASN A 116 21.50 1.89 7.34
N ASP A 117 21.84 1.37 6.15
CA ASP A 117 22.33 2.22 5.06
C ASP A 117 21.18 3.00 4.44
N SER A 118 21.30 4.32 4.46
CA SER A 118 20.30 5.19 3.82
C SER A 118 20.43 5.21 2.30
N ASN A 119 21.66 5.08 1.76
CA ASN A 119 21.88 4.96 0.31
C ASN A 119 21.61 3.52 -0.11
N VAL A 120 20.53 3.28 -0.87
CA VAL A 120 20.05 1.94 -1.20
C VAL A 120 20.49 1.50 -2.57
N ALA A 121 20.31 2.38 -3.58
CA ALA A 121 20.70 2.07 -4.94
C ALA A 121 21.09 3.32 -5.73
N ALA A 122 22.02 3.13 -6.67
CA ALA A 122 22.27 4.04 -7.78
C ALA A 122 21.50 3.53 -9.01
N ILE A 123 20.80 4.42 -9.68
CA ILE A 123 19.92 4.10 -10.81
C ILE A 123 20.37 4.92 -12.02
N HIS A 124 20.89 4.23 -13.03
CA HIS A 124 21.30 4.85 -14.27
C HIS A 124 20.22 4.69 -15.34
N LEU A 125 19.72 5.82 -15.84
CA LEU A 125 18.72 5.85 -16.91
C LEU A 125 19.38 6.13 -18.25
N SER A 126 19.08 5.31 -19.25
CA SER A 126 19.51 5.49 -20.63
C SER A 126 18.32 5.34 -21.59
N LYS A 127 18.38 6.00 -22.75
CA LYS A 127 17.31 5.86 -23.76
C LYS A 127 17.28 4.42 -24.29
N SER A 128 16.07 3.87 -24.44
CA SER A 128 15.85 2.55 -25.03
C SER A 128 14.51 2.51 -25.79
N PRO A 129 14.26 1.49 -26.63
CA PRO A 129 12.94 1.25 -27.16
C PRO A 129 11.92 1.03 -26.01
N LYS A 130 10.68 1.45 -26.23
CA LYS A 130 9.61 1.22 -25.26
C LYS A 130 9.30 -0.27 -25.09
N SER A 131 9.14 -0.73 -23.87
CA SER A 131 8.84 -2.14 -23.54
C SER A 131 7.42 -2.59 -23.90
N GLY A 132 6.49 -1.66 -24.13
CA GLY A 132 5.07 -1.96 -24.31
C GLY A 132 4.32 -2.32 -23.01
N TYR A 133 4.96 -2.21 -21.84
CA TYR A 133 4.27 -2.43 -20.54
C TYR A 133 3.19 -1.38 -20.34
N ASP A 134 1.99 -1.81 -19.90
CA ASP A 134 0.86 -0.93 -19.62
C ASP A 134 0.96 -0.36 -18.21
N LEU A 135 1.29 0.93 -18.10
CA LEU A 135 1.40 1.67 -16.82
C LEU A 135 0.09 1.70 -16.02
N SER A 136 -1.05 1.43 -16.65
CA SER A 136 -2.32 1.31 -15.93
C SER A 136 -2.30 0.16 -14.91
N GLN A 137 -1.49 -0.87 -15.11
CA GLN A 137 -1.33 -1.98 -14.18
C GLN A 137 -0.72 -1.51 -12.85
N ILE A 138 0.30 -0.65 -12.89
CA ILE A 138 0.87 -0.03 -11.69
C ILE A 138 -0.18 0.88 -11.03
N LYS A 139 -0.83 1.73 -11.82
CA LYS A 139 -1.82 2.69 -11.31
C LYS A 139 -3.03 1.99 -10.67
N ASN A 140 -3.48 0.88 -11.24
CA ASN A 140 -4.66 0.15 -10.78
C ASN A 140 -4.36 -0.88 -9.69
N ARG A 141 -3.08 -1.18 -9.40
CA ARG A 141 -2.72 -2.09 -8.31
C ARG A 141 -3.33 -1.62 -6.99
N ARG A 142 -3.96 -2.53 -6.27
CA ARG A 142 -4.53 -2.30 -4.94
C ARG A 142 -4.14 -3.43 -3.99
N THR A 143 -3.98 -3.12 -2.72
CA THR A 143 -3.89 -4.13 -1.65
C THR A 143 -5.31 -4.52 -1.27
N LEU A 144 -5.69 -5.75 -1.54
CA LEU A 144 -7.00 -6.28 -1.17
C LEU A 144 -7.02 -6.62 0.33
N ARG A 145 -8.03 -6.13 1.03
CA ARG A 145 -8.29 -6.42 2.46
C ARG A 145 -9.72 -6.91 2.68
N THR A 146 -10.25 -7.55 1.66
CA THR A 146 -11.54 -8.25 1.68
C THR A 146 -11.28 -9.75 1.60
N PRO A 147 -12.21 -10.60 2.04
CA PRO A 147 -12.08 -12.05 1.86
C PRO A 147 -11.86 -12.40 0.38
N PHE A 148 -11.08 -13.44 0.15
CA PHE A 148 -10.86 -13.99 -1.19
C PHE A 148 -12.02 -14.92 -1.58
N HIS A 149 -12.19 -15.14 -2.87
CA HIS A 149 -13.12 -16.15 -3.34
C HIS A 149 -12.59 -17.54 -2.99
N ASN A 150 -13.47 -18.44 -2.55
CA ASN A 150 -13.13 -19.83 -2.27
C ASN A 150 -13.03 -20.63 -3.60
N THR A 151 -12.08 -20.22 -4.43
CA THR A 151 -11.81 -20.83 -5.74
C THR A 151 -10.33 -21.10 -5.83
N GLU A 152 -9.95 -22.34 -6.09
CA GLU A 152 -8.54 -22.70 -6.29
C GLU A 152 -7.97 -22.00 -7.53
N ILE A 153 -6.72 -21.55 -7.42
CA ILE A 153 -5.98 -20.98 -8.56
C ILE A 153 -5.67 -22.15 -9.53
N SER A 154 -5.95 -21.96 -10.81
CA SER A 154 -5.66 -22.99 -11.81
C SER A 154 -4.16 -23.28 -11.91
N LYS A 155 -3.80 -24.53 -12.23
CA LYS A 155 -2.40 -24.93 -12.42
C LYS A 155 -1.68 -24.06 -13.47
N GLU A 156 -2.39 -23.62 -14.50
CA GLU A 156 -1.84 -22.73 -15.52
C GLU A 156 -1.42 -21.39 -14.92
N HIS A 157 -2.27 -20.78 -14.10
CA HIS A 157 -1.96 -19.52 -13.45
C HIS A 157 -0.82 -19.68 -12.42
N ILE A 158 -0.82 -20.77 -11.64
CA ILE A 158 0.26 -21.10 -10.71
C ILE A 158 1.60 -21.22 -11.47
N ASN A 159 1.62 -22.00 -12.55
CA ASN A 159 2.82 -22.18 -13.36
C ASN A 159 3.32 -20.86 -13.94
N LYS A 160 2.41 -19.97 -14.40
CA LYS A 160 2.76 -18.64 -14.89
C LYS A 160 3.37 -17.75 -13.81
N LEU A 161 2.86 -17.80 -12.57
CA LEU A 161 3.39 -17.04 -11.44
C LEU A 161 4.79 -17.54 -11.02
N ILE A 162 5.05 -18.85 -11.11
CA ILE A 162 6.30 -19.47 -10.67
C ILE A 162 7.36 -19.45 -11.78
N SER A 163 6.97 -19.48 -13.06
CA SER A 163 7.87 -19.71 -14.20
C SER A 163 9.05 -18.75 -14.29
N ASN A 164 8.91 -17.54 -13.83
CA ASN A 164 9.97 -16.52 -13.84
C ASN A 164 10.85 -16.55 -12.58
N ASN A 165 10.46 -17.33 -11.53
CA ASN A 165 11.09 -17.34 -10.21
C ASN A 165 11.25 -18.76 -9.66
N ASN A 166 11.68 -19.70 -10.49
CA ASN A 166 11.63 -21.16 -10.28
C ASN A 166 12.23 -21.68 -8.97
N SER A 167 13.15 -20.99 -8.32
CA SER A 167 13.80 -21.45 -7.08
C SER A 167 13.39 -20.69 -5.84
N GLU A 168 12.70 -19.54 -5.99
CA GLU A 168 12.43 -18.61 -4.89
C GLU A 168 10.95 -18.59 -4.48
N VAL A 169 10.06 -19.12 -5.33
CA VAL A 169 8.61 -19.13 -5.09
C VAL A 169 8.10 -20.58 -5.02
N ILE A 170 7.50 -20.92 -3.87
CA ILE A 170 6.83 -22.20 -3.64
C ILE A 170 5.35 -21.91 -3.39
N TYR A 171 4.50 -22.63 -4.12
CA TYR A 171 3.05 -22.56 -3.90
C TYR A 171 2.58 -23.70 -3.00
N PHE A 172 1.82 -23.37 -1.98
CA PHE A 172 1.06 -24.30 -1.15
C PHE A 172 -0.43 -24.02 -1.30
N SER A 173 -1.22 -25.05 -1.63
CA SER A 173 -2.69 -24.93 -1.61
C SER A 173 -3.18 -24.66 -0.18
N SER A 174 -4.21 -23.83 -0.01
CA SER A 174 -4.83 -23.60 1.30
C SER A 174 -5.35 -24.89 1.95
N SER A 175 -5.71 -25.91 1.14
CA SER A 175 -6.15 -27.22 1.61
C SER A 175 -5.00 -28.17 2.00
N SER A 176 -3.73 -27.84 1.69
CA SER A 176 -2.57 -28.65 2.09
C SER A 176 -2.25 -28.52 3.58
N VAL A 177 -1.41 -29.40 4.11
CA VAL A 177 -0.94 -29.34 5.50
C VAL A 177 -0.12 -28.06 5.71
N GLU A 178 0.78 -27.77 4.78
CA GLU A 178 1.65 -26.60 4.79
C GLU A 178 0.84 -25.30 4.67
N GLY A 179 -0.16 -25.27 3.77
CA GLY A 179 -1.02 -24.09 3.58
C GLY A 179 -1.80 -23.76 4.85
N ARG A 180 -2.40 -24.77 5.49
CA ARG A 180 -3.09 -24.59 6.79
C ARG A 180 -2.14 -24.13 7.89
N TYR A 181 -0.96 -24.72 7.99
CA TYR A 181 0.04 -24.32 8.94
C TYR A 181 0.44 -22.85 8.77
N ILE A 182 0.69 -22.40 7.53
CA ILE A 182 1.01 -21.01 7.21
C ILE A 182 -0.14 -20.08 7.63
N ALA A 183 -1.39 -20.46 7.33
CA ALA A 183 -2.58 -19.70 7.70
C ALA A 183 -2.71 -19.55 9.23
N GLU A 184 -2.57 -20.65 9.98
CA GLU A 184 -2.62 -20.66 11.45
C GLU A 184 -1.52 -19.77 12.06
N GLN A 185 -0.27 -19.89 11.57
CA GLN A 185 0.85 -19.11 12.07
C GLN A 185 0.70 -17.62 11.72
N THR A 186 0.15 -17.30 10.53
CA THR A 186 -0.14 -15.93 10.14
C THR A 186 -1.17 -15.29 11.06
N LEU A 187 -2.27 -15.99 11.35
CA LEU A 187 -3.30 -15.50 12.28
C LEU A 187 -2.76 -15.35 13.70
N ALA A 188 -1.97 -16.31 14.17
CA ALA A 188 -1.36 -16.25 15.51
C ALA A 188 -0.41 -15.05 15.65
N ALA A 189 0.49 -14.86 14.71
CA ALA A 189 1.43 -13.74 14.68
C ALA A 189 0.71 -12.39 14.58
N TYR A 190 -0.28 -12.27 13.70
CA TYR A 190 -1.09 -11.06 13.61
C TYR A 190 -1.85 -10.76 14.90
N THR A 191 -2.44 -11.78 15.54
CA THR A 191 -3.17 -11.62 16.80
C THR A 191 -2.25 -11.12 17.91
N GLN A 192 -1.05 -11.69 18.04
CA GLN A 192 -0.04 -11.24 19.00
C GLN A 192 0.35 -9.78 18.75
N GLN A 193 0.66 -9.42 17.52
CA GLN A 193 1.01 -8.05 17.14
C GLN A 193 -0.15 -7.07 17.40
N ALA A 194 -1.38 -7.46 17.06
CA ALA A 194 -2.56 -6.62 17.22
C ALA A 194 -2.93 -6.36 18.72
N GLN A 195 -2.45 -7.20 19.62
CA GLN A 195 -2.65 -7.05 21.07
C GLN A 195 -1.53 -6.25 21.75
N ASP A 196 -0.39 -6.05 21.09
CA ASP A 196 0.72 -5.27 21.62
C ASP A 196 0.41 -3.77 21.64
N ASP A 197 0.53 -3.11 22.79
CA ASP A 197 0.16 -1.70 22.95
C ASP A 197 1.07 -0.76 22.18
N GLN A 198 2.35 -1.09 22.01
CA GLN A 198 3.28 -0.27 21.23
C GLN A 198 2.98 -0.40 19.73
N ALA A 199 2.67 -1.60 19.27
CA ALA A 199 2.25 -1.81 17.88
C ALA A 199 0.92 -1.12 17.56
N LYS A 200 -0.05 -1.12 18.49
CA LYS A 200 -1.30 -0.35 18.37
C LYS A 200 -1.04 1.15 18.24
N GLN A 201 -0.16 1.69 19.07
CA GLN A 201 0.19 3.11 19.02
C GLN A 201 0.91 3.46 17.71
N GLU A 202 1.85 2.62 17.28
CA GLU A 202 2.52 2.81 15.98
C GLU A 202 1.52 2.77 14.83
N LEU A 203 0.58 1.81 14.82
CA LEU A 203 -0.49 1.74 13.84
C LEU A 203 -1.35 3.01 13.84
N ALA A 204 -1.77 3.50 15.03
CA ALA A 204 -2.59 4.70 15.16
C ALA A 204 -1.90 5.92 14.54
N ASN A 205 -0.59 6.07 14.66
CA ASN A 205 0.19 7.16 14.07
C ASN A 205 0.10 7.19 12.52
N TRP A 206 -0.19 6.05 11.89
CA TRP A 206 -0.34 5.91 10.44
C TRP A 206 -1.79 5.84 9.96
N MET A 207 -2.78 6.01 10.84
CA MET A 207 -4.19 6.05 10.43
C MET A 207 -4.56 7.41 9.83
N ARG A 208 -5.28 7.38 8.70
CA ARG A 208 -5.81 8.56 7.99
C ARG A 208 -7.29 8.33 7.72
N PHE A 209 -8.12 8.51 8.75
CA PHE A 209 -9.55 8.26 8.63
C PHE A 209 -10.27 9.37 7.86
N SER A 210 -9.98 10.63 8.17
CA SER A 210 -10.66 11.77 7.55
C SER A 210 -10.12 12.10 6.15
N ASN A 211 -10.97 12.67 5.29
CA ASN A 211 -10.51 13.18 3.99
C ASN A 211 -9.43 14.28 4.15
N SER A 212 -9.56 15.11 5.17
CA SER A 212 -8.56 16.15 5.48
C SER A 212 -7.18 15.55 5.76
N ASP A 213 -7.12 14.43 6.52
CA ASP A 213 -5.84 13.76 6.79
C ASP A 213 -5.27 13.12 5.51
N VAL A 214 -6.13 12.51 4.70
CA VAL A 214 -5.73 11.91 3.41
C VAL A 214 -5.12 12.96 2.48
N GLU A 215 -5.74 14.12 2.36
CA GLU A 215 -5.26 15.24 1.52
C GLU A 215 -3.96 15.83 2.07
N LYS A 216 -3.88 16.00 3.40
CA LYS A 216 -2.73 16.61 4.06
C LYS A 216 -1.48 15.74 4.03
N TYR A 217 -1.62 14.48 4.40
CA TYR A 217 -0.45 13.61 4.61
C TYR A 217 -0.09 12.77 3.39
N ARG A 218 -1.08 12.38 2.57
CA ARG A 218 -0.94 11.54 1.36
C ARG A 218 -0.18 10.22 1.60
N ASP A 219 -0.17 9.76 2.83
CA ASP A 219 0.44 8.53 3.30
C ASP A 219 -0.51 7.79 4.26
N GLY A 220 -0.04 6.71 4.86
CA GLY A 220 -0.78 6.01 5.90
C GLY A 220 -1.94 5.15 5.37
N LEU A 221 -2.70 4.62 6.30
CA LEU A 221 -3.83 3.72 6.07
C LEU A 221 -5.14 4.51 6.04
N THR A 222 -5.73 4.61 4.87
CA THR A 222 -7.01 5.30 4.68
C THR A 222 -8.19 4.36 4.92
N THR A 223 -9.36 4.90 5.23
CA THR A 223 -10.60 4.14 5.41
C THR A 223 -10.87 3.23 4.20
N SER A 224 -10.78 3.77 2.98
CA SER A 224 -10.96 2.99 1.75
C SER A 224 -9.84 1.98 1.51
N GLY A 225 -8.59 2.33 1.83
CA GLY A 225 -7.44 1.43 1.72
C GLY A 225 -7.52 0.23 2.66
N MET A 226 -8.27 0.34 3.76
CA MET A 226 -8.57 -0.77 4.68
C MET A 226 -9.82 -1.57 4.28
N GLY A 227 -10.45 -1.27 3.15
CA GLY A 227 -11.67 -1.94 2.70
C GLY A 227 -12.92 -1.56 3.50
N ILE A 228 -12.88 -0.45 4.25
CA ILE A 228 -14.05 0.08 4.96
C ILE A 228 -14.76 1.06 4.02
N THR A 229 -15.82 0.59 3.37
CA THR A 229 -16.53 1.32 2.31
C THR A 229 -18.01 1.51 2.63
N GLY A 230 -18.76 2.16 1.75
CA GLY A 230 -20.19 2.39 1.91
C GLY A 230 -20.52 3.24 3.14
N PHE A 231 -21.61 2.91 3.82
CA PHE A 231 -22.09 3.65 4.99
C PHE A 231 -21.13 3.59 6.17
N SER A 232 -20.52 2.43 6.42
CA SER A 232 -19.50 2.27 7.46
C SER A 232 -18.27 3.15 7.18
N GLY A 233 -17.85 3.24 5.91
CA GLY A 233 -16.76 4.12 5.50
C GLY A 233 -17.09 5.60 5.71
N LEU A 234 -18.32 6.02 5.42
CA LEU A 234 -18.79 7.37 5.69
C LEU A 234 -18.76 7.67 7.19
N PHE A 235 -19.23 6.75 8.01
CA PHE A 235 -19.25 6.91 9.47
C PHE A 235 -17.83 7.02 10.03
N VAL A 236 -16.93 6.11 9.65
CA VAL A 236 -15.52 6.11 10.13
C VAL A 236 -14.82 7.42 9.71
N ARG A 237 -14.96 7.86 8.47
CA ARG A 237 -14.32 9.12 8.00
C ARG A 237 -14.73 10.36 8.78
N ASN A 238 -15.95 10.41 9.30
CA ASN A 238 -16.48 11.60 9.95
C ASN A 238 -16.37 11.58 11.48
N PHE A 239 -16.28 10.39 12.09
CA PHE A 239 -16.41 10.25 13.54
C PHE A 239 -15.22 9.56 14.20
N TYR A 240 -14.37 8.82 13.46
CA TYR A 240 -13.19 8.17 14.03
C TYR A 240 -11.97 9.08 14.01
N LYS A 241 -11.18 8.96 15.07
CA LYS A 241 -9.84 9.53 15.19
C LYS A 241 -8.80 8.39 15.10
N PRO A 242 -7.52 8.69 14.80
CA PRO A 242 -6.47 7.67 14.77
C PRO A 242 -6.43 6.77 16.01
N GLU A 243 -6.65 7.33 17.20
CA GLU A 243 -6.63 6.61 18.48
C GLU A 243 -7.77 5.58 18.60
N ASP A 244 -8.85 5.73 17.85
CA ASP A 244 -9.95 4.75 17.84
C ASP A 244 -9.50 3.40 17.27
N SER A 245 -8.40 3.35 16.51
CA SER A 245 -7.80 2.11 16.03
C SER A 245 -7.18 1.26 17.15
N MET A 246 -6.95 1.83 18.31
CA MET A 246 -6.43 1.13 19.48
C MET A 246 -7.52 0.44 20.32
N LYS A 247 -8.80 0.71 20.02
CA LYS A 247 -9.94 0.11 20.75
C LYS A 247 -10.07 -1.39 20.48
N ASP A 248 -10.45 -2.15 21.48
CA ASP A 248 -10.64 -3.60 21.38
C ASP A 248 -11.59 -4.01 20.24
N SER A 249 -12.63 -3.21 19.99
CA SER A 249 -13.57 -3.47 18.90
C SER A 249 -12.91 -3.36 17.53
N PHE A 250 -11.98 -2.42 17.33
CA PHE A 250 -11.24 -2.26 16.09
C PHE A 250 -10.23 -3.39 15.91
N ILE A 251 -9.51 -3.73 16.98
CA ILE A 251 -8.53 -4.82 17.02
C ILE A 251 -9.21 -6.15 16.69
N LYS A 252 -10.33 -6.43 17.38
CA LYS A 252 -11.12 -7.64 17.11
C LYS A 252 -11.55 -7.74 15.66
N THR A 253 -12.03 -6.63 15.08
CA THR A 253 -12.41 -6.59 13.66
C THR A 253 -11.23 -6.91 12.75
N GLY A 254 -10.03 -6.42 13.07
CA GLY A 254 -8.79 -6.73 12.33
C GLY A 254 -8.44 -8.21 12.40
N ILE A 255 -8.52 -8.82 13.57
CA ILE A 255 -8.27 -10.25 13.78
C ILE A 255 -9.29 -11.10 13.02
N ASP A 256 -10.59 -10.77 13.13
CA ASP A 256 -11.66 -11.48 12.42
C ASP A 256 -11.46 -11.43 10.89
N LYS A 257 -11.10 -10.26 10.33
CA LYS A 257 -10.78 -10.11 8.90
C LYS A 257 -9.54 -10.91 8.49
N THR A 258 -8.51 -10.95 9.32
CA THR A 258 -7.31 -11.75 9.03
C THR A 258 -7.67 -13.22 8.99
N LYS A 259 -8.50 -13.68 9.93
CA LYS A 259 -9.01 -15.05 9.94
C LYS A 259 -9.77 -15.38 8.64
N GLU A 260 -10.71 -14.52 8.23
CA GLU A 260 -11.45 -14.68 6.97
C GLU A 260 -10.55 -14.72 5.71
N GLN A 261 -9.37 -14.09 5.74
CA GLN A 261 -8.42 -14.09 4.63
C GLN A 261 -7.48 -15.30 4.64
N THR A 262 -7.34 -15.98 5.76
CA THR A 262 -6.46 -17.14 5.93
C THR A 262 -7.20 -18.48 5.88
N GLU A 263 -8.52 -18.48 6.03
CA GLU A 263 -9.40 -19.64 5.84
C GLU A 263 -9.78 -19.83 4.36
#